data_bed4cb9c3f599e3ad7cf15829089c411
#
_entry.id   bed4cb9c3f599e3ad7cf15829089c411
#
_cell.length_a   1.000
_cell.length_b   1.000
_cell.length_c   1.000
_cell.angle_alpha   90.00
_cell.angle_beta   90.00
_cell.angle_gamma   90.00
#
_symmetry.space_group_name_H-M   'P 1'
#
loop_
_entity.id
_entity.type
_entity.pdbx_description
1 polymer ?
#
loop_
_entity_poly.entity_id
_entity_poly.type
_entity_poly.pdbx_seq_one_letter_code
_entity_poly.pdbx_strand_id
1 'polypeptide(L)'
;MKFFSLSIILPFFLLSTALGRGTGFNPNQREENRGIKDAKGANPEPDYSNLNNWAASPFKVDSSDSIPDFLKDEVRDTRADVFFIHPTSFFGDEETAKWNADVSDTVVNNMTDSRSILFQTTVFNGSCRVFAPRYRQANMKAFYVFGTPSANEAFDLAYSDVRTAFLYFLSHYNKKRPVIIASHSQGTLHAIRLLQEFFDGTPLQKRLVCAYIIGYQIKKDAFKKLPVGEAADQTGCFVGWRSYSKGEIPKGAAAEKGNSICVNPLTWTTSESWASPDLHLGIMNGFRTIIPHSAGAGIESASKILWVDAPGLKDDKDQKPKNLHIYDYNIFWMNIRQNVKLRIDAYYAKQ
;
A
#
# COMPACT_ATOMS: atom_id res chain seq x y z
N MET A 1 35.73 12.51 2.51
CA MET A 1 34.29 12.22 2.34
C MET A 1 34.06 10.86 2.95
N LYS A 2 33.42 10.81 4.13
CA LYS A 2 33.06 9.53 4.78
C LYS A 2 31.70 9.13 4.23
N PHE A 3 31.66 8.05 3.47
CA PHE A 3 30.40 7.43 3.04
C PHE A 3 29.72 6.82 4.28
N PHE A 4 28.60 7.40 4.68
CA PHE A 4 27.74 6.78 5.68
C PHE A 4 27.01 5.63 4.99
N SER A 5 27.31 4.40 5.41
CA SER A 5 26.55 3.22 5.02
C SER A 5 25.10 3.38 5.50
N LEU A 6 24.17 3.33 4.56
CA LEU A 6 22.73 3.42 4.82
C LEU A 6 22.22 2.03 5.24
N SER A 7 22.60 1.60 6.46
CA SER A 7 22.04 0.37 7.02
C SER A 7 20.63 0.67 7.51
N ILE A 8 19.64 0.40 6.67
CA ILE A 8 18.24 0.32 7.11
C ILE A 8 18.14 -0.99 7.91
N ILE A 9 18.42 -0.90 9.21
CA ILE A 9 18.21 -2.02 10.13
C ILE A 9 16.70 -2.13 10.38
N LEU A 10 16.01 -2.73 9.42
CA LEU A 10 14.74 -3.41 9.69
C LEU A 10 15.11 -4.90 9.85
N PRO A 11 14.76 -5.56 10.95
CA PRO A 11 14.91 -7.01 11.03
C PRO A 11 13.89 -7.64 10.08
N PHE A 12 14.31 -7.88 8.85
CA PHE A 12 13.55 -8.63 7.87
C PHE A 12 14.03 -10.08 7.87
N PHE A 13 13.22 -10.96 8.42
CA PHE A 13 13.30 -12.37 8.11
C PHE A 13 12.97 -12.59 6.62
N LEU A 14 13.96 -13.12 5.90
CA LEU A 14 13.89 -13.92 4.68
C LEU A 14 12.61 -13.84 3.83
N LEU A 15 12.54 -12.94 2.87
CA LEU A 15 11.62 -13.02 1.74
C LEU A 15 12.30 -12.89 0.37
N SER A 16 13.64 -12.99 0.29
CA SER A 16 14.37 -12.79 -0.98
C SER A 16 14.69 -14.07 -1.76
N THR A 17 14.34 -15.26 -1.29
CA THR A 17 14.76 -16.51 -1.93
C THR A 17 13.65 -17.36 -2.55
N ALA A 18 12.37 -17.02 -2.39
CA ALA A 18 11.27 -17.84 -2.92
C ALA A 18 10.89 -17.56 -4.39
N LEU A 19 11.46 -16.55 -5.03
CA LEU A 19 11.15 -16.20 -6.44
C LEU A 19 12.19 -16.73 -7.45
N GLY A 20 13.13 -17.59 -7.05
CA GLY A 20 14.26 -17.97 -7.89
C GLY A 20 14.59 -19.45 -8.03
N ARG A 21 13.88 -20.38 -7.43
CA ARG A 21 14.10 -21.84 -7.68
C ARG A 21 12.80 -22.49 -8.12
N GLY A 22 12.70 -22.74 -9.43
CA GLY A 22 11.72 -23.66 -10.02
C GLY A 22 11.95 -25.07 -9.51
N THR A 23 11.31 -25.45 -8.43
CA THR A 23 10.93 -26.83 -8.19
C THR A 23 9.63 -27.02 -8.96
N GLY A 24 9.63 -27.99 -9.90
CA GLY A 24 8.53 -28.25 -10.80
C GLY A 24 7.22 -28.45 -10.03
N PHE A 25 6.39 -27.42 -10.04
CA PHE A 25 5.01 -27.53 -9.60
C PHE A 25 4.29 -28.40 -10.63
N ASN A 26 3.88 -29.58 -10.21
CA ASN A 26 3.05 -30.48 -11.03
C ASN A 26 1.59 -30.04 -10.88
N PRO A 27 0.97 -29.42 -11.91
CA PRO A 27 -0.41 -28.96 -11.83
C PRO A 27 -1.45 -30.10 -11.74
N ASN A 28 -1.01 -31.36 -11.75
CA ASN A 28 -1.87 -32.56 -11.68
C ASN A 28 -1.91 -33.25 -10.31
N GLN A 29 -1.32 -32.67 -9.27
CA GLN A 29 -1.69 -33.13 -7.92
C GLN A 29 -3.12 -32.69 -7.64
N ARG A 30 -4.05 -33.64 -7.71
CA ARG A 30 -5.42 -33.51 -7.24
C ARG A 30 -5.37 -32.93 -5.83
N GLU A 31 -5.73 -31.65 -5.69
CA GLU A 31 -6.23 -31.17 -4.40
C GLU A 31 -7.43 -32.05 -4.05
N GLU A 32 -7.21 -33.01 -3.17
CA GLU A 32 -8.32 -33.61 -2.45
C GLU A 32 -9.05 -32.44 -1.79
N ASN A 33 -10.33 -32.33 -2.08
CA ASN A 33 -11.31 -31.44 -1.47
C ASN A 33 -11.34 -31.65 0.04
N ARG A 34 -10.28 -31.25 0.77
CA ARG A 34 -10.37 -30.91 2.18
C ARG A 34 -11.04 -29.56 2.23
N GLY A 35 -12.37 -29.60 2.21
CA GLY A 35 -13.19 -28.43 2.40
C GLY A 35 -12.65 -27.64 3.56
N ILE A 36 -12.31 -26.35 3.31
CA ILE A 36 -12.00 -25.36 4.33
C ILE A 36 -13.30 -25.19 5.13
N LYS A 37 -13.53 -26.09 6.05
CA LYS A 37 -14.40 -25.83 7.19
C LYS A 37 -13.57 -25.03 8.19
N ASP A 38 -13.34 -23.76 7.91
CA ASP A 38 -13.26 -22.81 8.99
C ASP A 38 -14.59 -22.99 9.73
N ALA A 39 -14.56 -23.59 10.90
CA ALA A 39 -15.75 -23.78 11.69
C ALA A 39 -16.40 -22.39 11.79
N LYS A 40 -17.66 -22.25 11.30
CA LYS A 40 -18.45 -21.03 11.46
C LYS A 40 -18.34 -20.62 12.94
N GLY A 41 -17.63 -19.52 13.25
CA GLY A 41 -17.35 -19.06 14.60
C GLY A 41 -15.89 -19.03 15.01
N ALA A 42 -14.94 -19.68 14.30
CA ALA A 42 -13.52 -19.67 14.64
C ALA A 42 -12.79 -18.38 14.19
N ASN A 43 -13.34 -17.60 13.25
CA ASN A 43 -12.80 -16.33 12.77
C ASN A 43 -13.96 -15.38 12.49
N PRO A 44 -14.55 -14.75 13.52
CA PRO A 44 -15.75 -13.93 13.38
C PRO A 44 -15.48 -12.65 12.59
N GLU A 45 -16.53 -12.12 11.95
CA GLU A 45 -16.48 -10.81 11.28
C GLU A 45 -16.13 -9.73 12.31
N PRO A 46 -15.19 -8.80 11.97
CA PRO A 46 -14.81 -7.73 12.87
C PRO A 46 -15.96 -6.74 13.13
N ASP A 47 -16.23 -6.44 14.39
CA ASP A 47 -17.11 -5.34 14.79
C ASP A 47 -16.35 -4.01 14.79
N TYR A 48 -16.59 -3.16 13.78
CA TYR A 48 -15.91 -1.87 13.63
C TYR A 48 -16.43 -0.75 14.56
N SER A 49 -17.42 -1.03 15.40
CA SER A 49 -17.75 -0.16 16.54
C SER A 49 -16.68 -0.25 17.64
N ASN A 50 -15.94 -1.36 17.68
CA ASN A 50 -14.83 -1.58 18.59
C ASN A 50 -13.53 -1.02 18.00
N LEU A 51 -12.94 -0.03 18.69
CA LEU A 51 -11.67 0.62 18.26
C LEU A 51 -10.48 -0.36 18.17
N ASN A 52 -10.52 -1.51 18.85
CA ASN A 52 -9.48 -2.53 18.74
C ASN A 52 -9.44 -3.17 17.34
N ASN A 53 -10.53 -3.12 16.59
CA ASN A 53 -10.61 -3.59 15.20
C ASN A 53 -10.14 -2.53 14.17
N TRP A 54 -9.49 -1.46 14.65
CA TRP A 54 -8.78 -0.48 13.85
C TRP A 54 -7.29 -0.55 14.18
N ALA A 55 -6.43 -0.71 13.18
CA ALA A 55 -4.98 -0.60 13.33
C ALA A 55 -4.58 0.86 13.55
N ALA A 56 -5.30 1.80 12.89
CA ALA A 56 -5.16 3.23 13.14
C ALA A 56 -6.52 3.92 13.23
N SER A 57 -6.65 4.83 14.19
CA SER A 57 -7.86 5.63 14.38
C SER A 57 -7.55 6.90 15.19
N PRO A 58 -8.07 8.08 14.81
CA PRO A 58 -7.86 9.32 15.58
C PRO A 58 -8.54 9.31 16.96
N PHE A 59 -9.22 8.22 17.33
CA PHE A 59 -9.92 8.06 18.61
C PHE A 59 -9.17 7.19 19.61
N LYS A 60 -7.95 6.78 19.28
CA LYS A 60 -7.02 6.04 20.17
C LYS A 60 -5.60 6.42 19.83
N VAL A 61 -4.66 6.14 20.74
CA VAL A 61 -3.23 6.28 20.48
C VAL A 61 -2.74 5.04 19.74
N ASP A 62 -2.06 5.23 18.61
CA ASP A 62 -1.50 4.16 17.81
C ASP A 62 -0.27 4.60 16.97
N SER A 63 0.31 3.67 16.21
CA SER A 63 1.54 3.93 15.44
C SER A 63 1.39 5.02 14.37
N SER A 64 0.17 5.31 13.91
CA SER A 64 -0.08 6.38 12.92
C SER A 64 0.07 7.79 13.50
N ASP A 65 0.06 7.93 14.83
CA ASP A 65 0.27 9.21 15.51
C ASP A 65 1.74 9.62 15.56
N SER A 66 2.63 8.69 15.27
CA SER A 66 4.08 8.91 15.36
C SER A 66 4.53 10.02 14.40
N ILE A 67 5.41 10.89 14.92
CA ILE A 67 6.01 12.00 14.17
C ILE A 67 7.52 11.84 14.24
N PRO A 68 8.22 11.78 13.08
CA PRO A 68 9.68 11.79 13.07
C PRO A 68 10.23 13.10 13.66
N ASP A 69 11.38 13.05 14.34
CA ASP A 69 11.96 14.22 15.02
C ASP A 69 12.15 15.44 14.12
N PHE A 70 12.47 15.21 12.83
CA PHE A 70 12.65 16.31 11.86
C PHE A 70 11.34 17.02 11.49
N LEU A 71 10.16 16.49 11.87
CA LEU A 71 8.82 17.08 11.66
C LEU A 71 8.12 17.46 12.97
N LYS A 72 8.81 17.43 14.13
CA LYS A 72 8.21 17.72 15.45
C LYS A 72 7.51 19.07 15.52
N ASP A 73 8.00 20.06 14.76
CA ASP A 73 7.48 21.43 14.73
C ASP A 73 6.50 21.65 13.56
N GLU A 74 6.14 20.58 12.80
CA GLU A 74 5.18 20.68 11.70
C GLU A 74 3.77 20.98 12.22
N VAL A 75 3.15 22.04 11.69
CA VAL A 75 1.75 22.35 11.99
C VAL A 75 0.85 21.38 11.22
N ARG A 76 0.13 20.55 11.95
CA ARG A 76 -0.81 19.58 11.39
C ARG A 76 -2.12 20.25 11.01
N ASP A 77 -2.59 20.04 9.79
CA ASP A 77 -3.85 20.53 9.26
C ASP A 77 -4.70 19.39 8.73
N THR A 78 -5.44 18.72 9.61
CA THR A 78 -6.17 17.49 9.31
C THR A 78 -7.54 17.76 8.68
N ARG A 79 -7.61 18.49 7.58
CA ARG A 79 -8.86 18.84 6.87
C ARG A 79 -9.50 17.68 6.11
N ALA A 80 -8.78 16.62 5.79
CA ALA A 80 -9.28 15.43 5.13
C ALA A 80 -9.17 14.19 6.02
N ASP A 81 -9.79 13.10 5.60
CA ASP A 81 -9.63 11.79 6.22
C ASP A 81 -8.97 10.84 5.23
N VAL A 82 -7.98 10.06 5.68
CA VAL A 82 -7.44 8.94 4.90
C VAL A 82 -7.99 7.62 5.43
N PHE A 83 -8.54 6.82 4.53
CA PHE A 83 -8.88 5.42 4.78
C PHE A 83 -7.76 4.57 4.16
N PHE A 84 -6.92 3.98 5.02
CA PHE A 84 -5.75 3.22 4.62
C PHE A 84 -6.01 1.72 4.71
N ILE A 85 -5.78 0.99 3.61
CA ILE A 85 -5.88 -0.46 3.56
C ILE A 85 -4.47 -1.04 3.53
N HIS A 86 -4.03 -1.60 4.66
CA HIS A 86 -2.66 -2.07 4.85
C HIS A 86 -2.35 -3.35 4.03
N PRO A 87 -1.09 -3.65 3.74
CA PRO A 87 -0.67 -4.91 3.14
C PRO A 87 -0.91 -6.08 4.09
N THR A 88 -0.79 -7.32 3.58
CA THR A 88 -0.79 -8.48 4.47
C THR A 88 0.50 -8.55 5.28
N SER A 89 0.33 -8.81 6.57
CA SER A 89 1.37 -9.19 7.53
C SER A 89 1.25 -10.66 7.92
N PHE A 90 0.31 -11.38 7.30
CA PHE A 90 0.05 -12.79 7.55
C PHE A 90 0.80 -13.63 6.53
N PHE A 91 2.02 -14.00 6.87
CA PHE A 91 2.87 -14.81 5.99
C PHE A 91 2.63 -16.30 6.19
N GLY A 92 2.33 -16.76 7.42
CA GLY A 92 2.14 -18.17 7.78
C GLY A 92 3.32 -19.05 7.38
N ASP A 93 3.50 -20.17 8.05
CA ASP A 93 4.32 -21.26 7.53
C ASP A 93 3.46 -22.16 6.62
N GLU A 94 4.11 -23.03 5.84
CA GLU A 94 3.41 -23.99 4.98
C GLU A 94 2.50 -24.96 5.77
N GLU A 95 2.72 -25.06 7.08
CA GLU A 95 1.96 -25.91 8.00
C GLU A 95 0.67 -25.22 8.47
N THR A 96 0.57 -23.87 8.40
CA THR A 96 -0.67 -23.19 8.77
C THR A 96 -1.75 -23.47 7.73
N ALA A 97 -2.76 -24.24 8.15
CA ALA A 97 -3.93 -24.52 7.31
C ALA A 97 -4.78 -23.26 7.02
N LYS A 98 -4.56 -22.16 7.75
CA LYS A 98 -5.37 -20.93 7.67
C LYS A 98 -5.11 -20.14 6.40
N TRP A 99 -6.19 -19.76 5.73
CA TRP A 99 -6.16 -18.87 4.56
C TRP A 99 -6.29 -17.41 4.93
N ASN A 100 -6.91 -17.09 6.06
CA ASN A 100 -7.08 -15.72 6.55
C ASN A 100 -6.60 -15.61 7.99
N ALA A 101 -6.02 -14.46 8.32
CA ALA A 101 -5.64 -14.13 9.69
C ALA A 101 -6.88 -13.89 10.56
N ASP A 102 -6.76 -14.17 11.83
CA ASP A 102 -7.69 -13.67 12.84
C ASP A 102 -7.35 -12.21 13.16
N VAL A 103 -8.37 -11.33 13.21
CA VAL A 103 -8.15 -9.91 13.54
C VAL A 103 -7.68 -9.70 14.98
N SER A 104 -7.83 -10.69 15.84
CA SER A 104 -7.31 -10.69 17.22
C SER A 104 -5.88 -11.25 17.33
N ASP A 105 -5.29 -11.75 16.24
CA ASP A 105 -3.93 -12.28 16.25
C ASP A 105 -2.92 -11.17 16.56
N THR A 106 -2.38 -11.19 17.77
CA THR A 106 -1.46 -10.16 18.27
C THR A 106 -0.13 -10.15 17.55
N VAL A 107 0.36 -11.29 17.03
CA VAL A 107 1.62 -11.36 16.27
C VAL A 107 1.46 -10.67 14.94
N VAL A 108 0.40 -11.00 14.20
CA VAL A 108 0.06 -10.36 12.92
C VAL A 108 -0.21 -8.87 13.13
N ASN A 109 -0.96 -8.51 14.18
CA ASN A 109 -1.27 -7.11 14.50
C ASN A 109 -0.03 -6.30 14.84
N ASN A 110 0.88 -6.81 15.67
CA ASN A 110 2.13 -6.13 16.01
C ASN A 110 3.02 -5.92 14.77
N MET A 111 3.05 -6.89 13.86
CA MET A 111 3.77 -6.76 12.60
C MET A 111 3.14 -5.69 11.71
N THR A 112 1.82 -5.63 11.63
CA THR A 112 1.08 -4.59 10.89
C THR A 112 1.39 -3.22 11.47
N ASP A 113 1.27 -3.06 12.79
CA ASP A 113 1.38 -1.78 13.49
C ASP A 113 2.82 -1.21 13.45
N SER A 114 3.83 -2.06 13.68
CA SER A 114 5.23 -1.64 13.70
C SER A 114 5.84 -1.39 12.31
N ARG A 115 5.17 -1.84 11.24
CA ARG A 115 5.67 -1.71 9.86
C ARG A 115 4.75 -0.82 9.02
N SER A 116 3.65 -1.37 8.50
CA SER A 116 2.81 -0.64 7.55
C SER A 116 2.10 0.55 8.20
N ILE A 117 1.60 0.43 9.43
CA ILE A 117 0.98 1.57 10.09
C ILE A 117 2.03 2.63 10.39
N LEU A 118 3.15 2.26 11.03
CA LEU A 118 4.19 3.23 11.37
C LEU A 118 4.80 3.92 10.14
N PHE A 119 5.15 3.17 9.09
CA PHE A 119 5.94 3.73 7.98
C PHE A 119 5.10 4.23 6.80
N GLN A 120 3.90 3.68 6.58
CA GLN A 120 3.10 4.01 5.40
C GLN A 120 1.96 4.96 5.72
N THR A 121 1.34 4.90 6.92
CA THR A 121 0.24 5.81 7.23
C THR A 121 0.71 7.17 7.71
N THR A 122 1.90 7.25 8.32
CA THR A 122 2.45 8.50 8.84
C THR A 122 2.78 9.53 7.77
N VAL A 123 2.85 9.14 6.48
CA VAL A 123 2.94 10.12 5.38
C VAL A 123 1.70 11.01 5.28
N PHE A 124 0.56 10.55 5.81
CA PHE A 124 -0.73 11.26 5.75
C PHE A 124 -1.04 12.06 7.00
N ASN A 125 -0.43 11.74 8.16
CA ASN A 125 -0.86 12.27 9.45
C ASN A 125 -0.64 13.79 9.65
N GLY A 126 0.15 14.45 8.81
CA GLY A 126 0.29 15.91 8.80
C GLY A 126 -0.94 16.65 8.24
N SER A 127 -1.70 15.98 7.36
CA SER A 127 -2.80 16.61 6.62
C SER A 127 -4.13 15.85 6.73
N CYS A 128 -4.14 14.67 7.34
CA CYS A 128 -5.33 13.82 7.45
C CYS A 128 -5.50 13.27 8.86
N ARG A 129 -6.77 13.01 9.23
CA ARG A 129 -7.07 12.01 10.26
C ARG A 129 -6.91 10.63 9.62
N VAL A 130 -6.21 9.73 10.30
CA VAL A 130 -5.86 8.41 9.75
C VAL A 130 -6.82 7.35 10.28
N PHE A 131 -7.39 6.55 9.35
CA PHE A 131 -8.22 5.40 9.65
C PHE A 131 -7.68 4.19 8.89
N ALA A 132 -7.35 3.11 9.59
CA ALA A 132 -6.91 1.85 8.99
C ALA A 132 -7.60 0.68 9.70
N PRO A 133 -8.53 -0.03 9.06
CA PRO A 133 -9.18 -1.17 9.69
C PRO A 133 -8.22 -2.35 9.81
N ARG A 134 -8.37 -3.15 10.86
CA ARG A 134 -7.92 -4.54 10.86
C ARG A 134 -8.94 -5.35 10.06
N TYR A 135 -8.48 -6.26 9.25
CA TYR A 135 -9.34 -7.12 8.46
C TYR A 135 -8.75 -8.54 8.43
N ARG A 136 -9.56 -9.54 8.18
CA ARG A 136 -9.10 -10.93 8.04
C ARG A 136 -8.26 -11.08 6.77
N GLN A 137 -7.06 -10.50 6.82
CA GLN A 137 -6.13 -10.45 5.68
C GLN A 137 -5.81 -11.85 5.17
N ALA A 138 -5.81 -12.01 3.83
CA ALA A 138 -5.44 -13.26 3.21
C ALA A 138 -3.96 -13.56 3.42
N ASN A 139 -3.64 -14.84 3.65
CA ASN A 139 -2.27 -15.30 3.76
C ASN A 139 -1.50 -15.02 2.48
N MET A 140 -0.20 -14.73 2.59
CA MET A 140 0.69 -14.50 1.43
C MET A 140 0.63 -15.66 0.43
N LYS A 141 0.41 -16.92 0.87
CA LYS A 141 0.26 -18.09 -0.02
C LYS A 141 -0.82 -17.91 -1.09
N ALA A 142 -1.88 -17.13 -0.80
CA ALA A 142 -2.96 -16.87 -1.76
C ALA A 142 -2.45 -16.18 -3.04
N PHE A 143 -1.38 -15.38 -2.96
CA PHE A 143 -0.76 -14.77 -4.13
C PHE A 143 0.01 -15.78 -4.99
N TYR A 144 0.57 -16.84 -4.39
CA TYR A 144 1.32 -17.87 -5.15
C TYR A 144 0.39 -18.78 -5.97
N VAL A 145 -0.88 -18.90 -5.53
CA VAL A 145 -1.91 -19.69 -6.21
C VAL A 145 -3.08 -18.81 -6.64
N PHE A 146 -2.79 -17.59 -7.04
CA PHE A 146 -3.78 -16.59 -7.44
C PHE A 146 -4.73 -17.14 -8.52
N GLY A 147 -6.04 -16.91 -8.35
CA GLY A 147 -7.08 -17.39 -9.27
C GLY A 147 -7.64 -18.77 -8.93
N THR A 148 -7.06 -19.52 -7.97
CA THR A 148 -7.68 -20.74 -7.46
C THR A 148 -8.90 -20.42 -6.58
N PRO A 149 -9.88 -21.35 -6.44
CA PRO A 149 -11.06 -21.11 -5.59
C PRO A 149 -10.69 -20.67 -4.15
N SER A 150 -9.76 -21.37 -3.49
CA SER A 150 -9.35 -21.06 -2.12
C SER A 150 -8.69 -19.68 -1.98
N ALA A 151 -7.85 -19.27 -2.95
CA ALA A 151 -7.25 -17.95 -2.94
C ALA A 151 -8.31 -16.86 -3.16
N ASN A 152 -9.25 -17.08 -4.08
CA ASN A 152 -10.35 -16.16 -4.35
C ASN A 152 -11.24 -15.99 -3.11
N GLU A 153 -11.62 -17.09 -2.46
CA GLU A 153 -12.41 -17.07 -1.20
C GLU A 153 -11.68 -16.28 -0.09
N ALA A 154 -10.35 -16.48 0.03
CA ALA A 154 -9.55 -15.74 1.02
C ALA A 154 -9.52 -14.23 0.73
N PHE A 155 -9.35 -13.83 -0.52
CA PHE A 155 -9.40 -12.42 -0.91
C PHE A 155 -10.82 -11.83 -0.81
N ASP A 156 -11.86 -12.60 -1.09
CA ASP A 156 -13.24 -12.15 -0.96
C ASP A 156 -13.63 -11.92 0.49
N LEU A 157 -13.21 -12.81 1.40
CA LEU A 157 -13.39 -12.64 2.84
C LEU A 157 -12.68 -11.37 3.34
N ALA A 158 -11.41 -11.19 2.96
CA ALA A 158 -10.63 -9.99 3.31
C ALA A 158 -11.30 -8.71 2.79
N TYR A 159 -11.79 -8.72 1.55
CA TYR A 159 -12.51 -7.58 0.98
C TYR A 159 -13.84 -7.30 1.69
N SER A 160 -14.58 -8.33 2.09
CA SER A 160 -15.84 -8.13 2.83
C SER A 160 -15.64 -7.33 4.10
N ASP A 161 -14.56 -7.61 4.84
CA ASP A 161 -14.20 -6.86 6.06
C ASP A 161 -13.82 -5.41 5.73
N VAL A 162 -12.96 -5.20 4.72
CA VAL A 162 -12.57 -3.85 4.27
C VAL A 162 -13.81 -3.04 3.87
N ARG A 163 -14.75 -3.66 3.16
CA ARG A 163 -16.02 -3.05 2.75
C ARG A 163 -16.88 -2.66 3.96
N THR A 164 -17.05 -3.57 4.91
CA THR A 164 -17.81 -3.32 6.15
C THR A 164 -17.18 -2.18 6.95
N ALA A 165 -15.85 -2.19 7.10
CA ALA A 165 -15.10 -1.11 7.75
C ALA A 165 -15.30 0.24 7.07
N PHE A 166 -15.27 0.27 5.72
CA PHE A 166 -15.45 1.50 4.96
C PHE A 166 -16.86 2.07 5.11
N LEU A 167 -17.89 1.22 5.09
CA LEU A 167 -19.26 1.64 5.34
C LEU A 167 -19.43 2.19 6.76
N TYR A 168 -18.82 1.54 7.75
CA TYR A 168 -18.81 2.03 9.13
C TYR A 168 -18.10 3.39 9.24
N PHE A 169 -16.93 3.53 8.62
CA PHE A 169 -16.17 4.78 8.54
C PHE A 169 -17.03 5.92 7.96
N LEU A 170 -17.68 5.70 6.82
CA LEU A 170 -18.50 6.72 6.16
C LEU A 170 -19.68 7.17 7.02
N SER A 171 -20.35 6.22 7.70
CA SER A 171 -21.57 6.49 8.47
C SER A 171 -21.27 7.08 9.85
N HIS A 172 -20.18 6.69 10.52
CA HIS A 172 -19.92 7.06 11.91
C HIS A 172 -18.78 8.08 12.09
N TYR A 173 -17.73 7.99 11.28
CA TYR A 173 -16.51 8.76 11.53
C TYR A 173 -16.25 9.90 10.57
N ASN A 174 -16.47 9.69 9.27
CA ASN A 174 -16.07 10.64 8.24
C ASN A 174 -16.90 11.92 8.19
N LYS A 175 -18.21 11.86 8.50
CA LYS A 175 -19.12 13.03 8.56
C LYS A 175 -19.01 13.93 7.31
N LYS A 176 -18.94 13.33 6.12
CA LYS A 176 -18.87 14.01 4.81
C LYS A 176 -17.57 14.80 4.56
N ARG A 177 -16.51 14.61 5.33
CA ARG A 177 -15.19 15.22 5.05
C ARG A 177 -14.61 14.69 3.75
N PRO A 178 -13.72 15.44 3.07
CA PRO A 178 -12.96 14.92 1.93
C PRO A 178 -12.20 13.64 2.31
N VAL A 179 -12.11 12.71 1.36
CA VAL A 179 -11.54 11.38 1.59
C VAL A 179 -10.33 11.16 0.70
N ILE A 180 -9.28 10.60 1.27
CA ILE A 180 -8.18 9.96 0.58
C ILE A 180 -8.33 8.45 0.78
N ILE A 181 -8.25 7.68 -0.29
CA ILE A 181 -8.06 6.23 -0.20
C ILE A 181 -6.59 5.95 -0.36
N ALA A 182 -5.99 5.20 0.56
CA ALA A 182 -4.58 4.84 0.45
C ALA A 182 -4.39 3.35 0.75
N SER A 183 -3.41 2.74 0.10
CA SER A 183 -3.22 1.30 0.24
C SER A 183 -1.85 0.83 -0.21
N HIS A 184 -1.47 -0.37 0.21
CA HIS A 184 -0.26 -1.04 -0.28
C HIS A 184 -0.50 -2.54 -0.49
N SER A 185 0.09 -3.10 -1.57
CA SER A 185 0.15 -4.55 -1.82
C SER A 185 -1.25 -5.22 -1.82
N GLN A 186 -1.52 -6.18 -0.91
CA GLN A 186 -2.84 -6.79 -0.78
C GLN A 186 -3.93 -5.74 -0.53
N GLY A 187 -3.63 -4.71 0.27
CA GLY A 187 -4.54 -3.59 0.47
C GLY A 187 -4.92 -2.91 -0.84
N THR A 188 -4.01 -2.83 -1.82
CA THR A 188 -4.30 -2.24 -3.14
C THR A 188 -5.22 -3.12 -3.99
N LEU A 189 -5.09 -4.46 -3.90
CA LEU A 189 -6.06 -5.37 -4.52
C LEU A 189 -7.48 -5.07 -4.03
N HIS A 190 -7.64 -4.83 -2.72
CA HIS A 190 -8.94 -4.48 -2.12
C HIS A 190 -9.35 -3.04 -2.42
N ALA A 191 -8.40 -2.09 -2.43
CA ALA A 191 -8.68 -0.68 -2.75
C ALA A 191 -9.22 -0.50 -4.17
N ILE A 192 -8.72 -1.26 -5.16
CA ILE A 192 -9.25 -1.23 -6.53
C ILE A 192 -10.74 -1.61 -6.52
N ARG A 193 -11.13 -2.70 -5.85
CA ARG A 193 -12.53 -3.12 -5.73
C ARG A 193 -13.37 -2.07 -5.01
N LEU A 194 -12.86 -1.50 -3.93
CA LEU A 194 -13.54 -0.46 -3.16
C LEU A 194 -13.77 0.81 -3.99
N LEU A 195 -12.78 1.23 -4.78
CA LEU A 195 -12.89 2.39 -5.67
C LEU A 195 -13.91 2.13 -6.79
N GLN A 196 -13.94 0.92 -7.37
CA GLN A 196 -14.92 0.52 -8.37
C GLN A 196 -16.34 0.55 -7.81
N GLU A 197 -16.54 0.08 -6.58
CA GLU A 197 -17.88 -0.01 -5.97
C GLU A 197 -18.39 1.36 -5.48
N PHE A 198 -17.53 2.16 -4.85
CA PHE A 198 -17.97 3.34 -4.11
C PHE A 198 -17.65 4.67 -4.79
N PHE A 199 -16.67 4.72 -5.68
CA PHE A 199 -16.21 6.00 -6.24
C PHE A 199 -16.35 6.11 -7.75
N ASP A 200 -16.10 5.05 -8.52
CA ASP A 200 -16.02 5.10 -9.98
C ASP A 200 -17.36 5.49 -10.62
N GLY A 201 -17.56 6.78 -10.90
CA GLY A 201 -18.77 7.33 -11.47
C GLY A 201 -19.91 7.53 -10.46
N THR A 202 -19.67 7.43 -9.17
CA THR A 202 -20.67 7.64 -8.13
C THR A 202 -20.63 9.08 -7.55
N PRO A 203 -21.66 9.53 -6.83
CA PRO A 203 -21.62 10.83 -6.15
C PRO A 203 -20.48 10.97 -5.13
N LEU A 204 -20.01 9.85 -4.54
CA LEU A 204 -18.93 9.87 -3.56
C LEU A 204 -17.59 10.27 -4.20
N GLN A 205 -17.40 10.07 -5.51
CA GLN A 205 -16.20 10.52 -6.24
C GLN A 205 -15.94 12.01 -6.07
N LYS A 206 -16.98 12.85 -5.93
CA LYS A 206 -16.82 14.29 -5.69
C LYS A 206 -16.12 14.63 -4.37
N ARG A 207 -16.09 13.68 -3.43
CA ARG A 207 -15.41 13.83 -2.14
C ARG A 207 -14.01 13.22 -2.13
N LEU A 208 -13.60 12.54 -3.22
CA LEU A 208 -12.28 11.97 -3.34
C LEU A 208 -11.25 13.07 -3.62
N VAL A 209 -10.29 13.24 -2.71
CA VAL A 209 -9.11 14.06 -2.97
C VAL A 209 -8.20 13.34 -3.94
N CYS A 210 -7.75 12.14 -3.58
CA CYS A 210 -6.94 11.25 -4.42
C CYS A 210 -6.97 9.84 -3.85
N ALA A 211 -6.78 8.82 -4.71
CA ALA A 211 -6.51 7.47 -4.28
C ALA A 211 -5.03 7.12 -4.54
N TYR A 212 -4.26 6.83 -3.47
CA TYR A 212 -2.88 6.34 -3.52
C TYR A 212 -2.89 4.82 -3.42
N ILE A 213 -2.96 4.12 -4.56
CA ILE A 213 -3.10 2.66 -4.63
C ILE A 213 -1.80 2.03 -5.11
N ILE A 214 -0.92 1.69 -4.16
CA ILE A 214 0.50 1.45 -4.38
C ILE A 214 0.84 -0.04 -4.24
N GLY A 215 1.82 -0.53 -5.00
CA GLY A 215 2.41 -1.86 -4.82
C GLY A 215 1.62 -3.02 -5.42
N TYR A 216 0.63 -2.76 -6.26
CA TYR A 216 -0.09 -3.78 -7.02
C TYR A 216 -0.37 -3.33 -8.45
N GLN A 217 -0.66 -4.27 -9.36
CA GLN A 217 -1.04 -3.94 -10.73
C GLN A 217 -2.37 -3.18 -10.76
N ILE A 218 -2.39 -2.03 -11.43
CA ILE A 218 -3.62 -1.33 -11.78
C ILE A 218 -3.77 -1.47 -13.29
N LYS A 219 -4.74 -2.25 -13.75
CA LYS A 219 -4.99 -2.42 -15.18
C LYS A 219 -5.47 -1.12 -15.81
N LYS A 220 -5.20 -0.91 -17.10
CA LYS A 220 -5.63 0.29 -17.84
C LYS A 220 -7.14 0.48 -17.84
N ASP A 221 -7.89 -0.60 -17.77
CA ASP A 221 -9.35 -0.65 -17.75
C ASP A 221 -9.93 -0.85 -16.34
N ALA A 222 -9.13 -0.65 -15.28
CA ALA A 222 -9.58 -0.85 -13.90
C ALA A 222 -10.76 0.04 -13.52
N PHE A 223 -10.82 1.26 -14.07
CA PHE A 223 -11.87 2.22 -13.76
C PHE A 223 -12.52 2.77 -15.04
N LYS A 224 -13.81 3.06 -14.97
CA LYS A 224 -14.60 3.58 -16.11
C LYS A 224 -14.65 5.11 -16.13
N LYS A 225 -14.65 5.74 -14.96
CA LYS A 225 -14.85 7.19 -14.79
C LYS A 225 -13.79 7.84 -13.91
N LEU A 226 -13.19 7.08 -12.99
CA LEU A 226 -12.14 7.59 -12.13
C LEU A 226 -10.84 7.74 -12.95
N PRO A 227 -10.35 8.98 -13.19
CA PRO A 227 -9.19 9.20 -14.03
C PRO A 227 -7.87 8.89 -13.30
N VAL A 228 -6.83 8.57 -14.06
CA VAL A 228 -5.46 8.58 -13.55
C VAL A 228 -5.01 10.02 -13.26
N GLY A 229 -4.16 10.20 -12.25
CA GLY A 229 -3.55 11.49 -11.95
C GLY A 229 -2.40 11.81 -12.91
N GLU A 230 -2.48 12.98 -13.56
CA GLU A 230 -1.49 13.48 -14.53
C GLU A 230 -0.86 14.81 -14.09
N ALA A 231 -1.21 15.29 -12.89
CA ALA A 231 -0.63 16.49 -12.29
C ALA A 231 -0.57 16.35 -10.76
N ALA A 232 0.38 17.04 -10.14
CA ALA A 232 0.62 16.96 -8.70
C ALA A 232 -0.56 17.46 -7.87
N ASP A 233 -1.35 18.40 -8.37
CA ASP A 233 -2.51 19.04 -7.72
C ASP A 233 -3.86 18.51 -8.21
N GLN A 234 -3.87 17.52 -9.12
CA GLN A 234 -5.12 16.96 -9.63
C GLN A 234 -5.87 16.22 -8.52
N THR A 235 -7.18 16.46 -8.41
CA THR A 235 -8.08 15.84 -7.44
C THR A 235 -9.15 14.98 -8.11
N GLY A 236 -9.81 14.09 -7.36
CA GLY A 236 -10.79 13.16 -7.89
C GLY A 236 -10.21 12.09 -8.81
N CYS A 237 -8.95 11.72 -8.60
CA CYS A 237 -8.17 10.81 -9.42
C CYS A 237 -7.50 9.72 -8.58
N PHE A 238 -6.82 8.77 -9.23
CA PHE A 238 -5.93 7.82 -8.56
C PHE A 238 -4.49 7.93 -9.07
N VAL A 239 -3.55 7.54 -8.21
CA VAL A 239 -2.13 7.37 -8.53
C VAL A 239 -1.65 6.04 -7.98
N GLY A 240 -0.66 5.43 -8.62
CA GLY A 240 -0.09 4.19 -8.14
C GLY A 240 1.16 3.80 -8.92
N TRP A 241 2.01 3.01 -8.29
CA TRP A 241 3.25 2.48 -8.85
C TRP A 241 3.64 1.17 -8.19
N ARG A 242 4.60 0.48 -8.78
CA ARG A 242 5.31 -0.68 -8.24
C ARG A 242 6.79 -0.48 -8.51
N SER A 243 7.60 -0.38 -7.45
CA SER A 243 9.02 -0.02 -7.56
C SER A 243 9.93 -1.22 -7.73
N TYR A 244 10.84 -1.11 -8.68
CA TYR A 244 11.93 -2.05 -8.92
C TYR A 244 13.22 -1.28 -9.17
N SER A 245 14.37 -1.88 -8.83
CA SER A 245 15.66 -1.29 -9.17
C SER A 245 15.80 -1.11 -10.67
N LYS A 246 16.39 0.01 -11.08
CA LYS A 246 16.62 0.32 -12.50
C LYS A 246 17.31 -0.85 -13.21
N GLY A 247 16.72 -1.27 -14.32
CA GLY A 247 17.17 -2.42 -15.13
C GLY A 247 16.52 -3.75 -14.77
N GLU A 248 15.77 -3.84 -13.67
CA GLU A 248 15.08 -5.08 -13.28
C GLU A 248 13.63 -5.10 -13.80
N ILE A 249 13.24 -6.17 -14.48
CA ILE A 249 11.87 -6.41 -14.93
C ILE A 249 11.46 -7.81 -14.44
N PRO A 250 10.56 -7.91 -13.45
CA PRO A 250 10.10 -9.20 -12.97
C PRO A 250 9.24 -9.91 -14.02
N LYS A 251 9.31 -11.24 -14.07
CA LYS A 251 8.55 -12.05 -15.04
C LYS A 251 7.04 -11.75 -15.02
N GLY A 252 6.46 -11.52 -13.83
CA GLY A 252 5.04 -11.17 -13.69
C GLY A 252 4.72 -9.86 -14.41
N ALA A 253 5.49 -8.81 -14.18
CA ALA A 253 5.27 -7.52 -14.83
C ALA A 253 5.49 -7.60 -16.36
N ALA A 254 6.49 -8.34 -16.82
CA ALA A 254 6.69 -8.58 -18.25
C ALA A 254 5.49 -9.30 -18.90
N ALA A 255 4.89 -10.27 -18.18
CA ALA A 255 3.72 -11.02 -18.66
C ALA A 255 2.46 -10.16 -18.80
N GLU A 256 2.37 -9.03 -18.11
CA GLU A 256 1.26 -8.07 -18.19
C GLU A 256 1.25 -7.30 -19.53
N LYS A 257 2.34 -7.34 -20.31
CA LYS A 257 2.47 -6.72 -21.64
C LYS A 257 2.07 -5.23 -21.65
N GLY A 258 2.46 -4.51 -20.61
CA GLY A 258 2.18 -3.08 -20.46
C GLY A 258 0.70 -2.74 -20.15
N ASN A 259 -0.13 -3.73 -19.80
CA ASN A 259 -1.50 -3.47 -19.34
C ASN A 259 -1.49 -3.05 -17.87
N SER A 260 -0.79 -1.95 -17.59
CA SER A 260 -0.68 -1.39 -16.25
C SER A 260 -0.62 0.13 -16.31
N ILE A 261 -1.14 0.78 -15.27
CA ILE A 261 -0.94 2.20 -15.00
C ILE A 261 0.21 2.35 -14.01
N CYS A 262 1.08 3.31 -14.27
CA CYS A 262 2.13 3.74 -13.36
C CYS A 262 2.21 5.27 -13.37
N VAL A 263 2.21 5.87 -12.19
CA VAL A 263 2.44 7.31 -11.99
C VAL A 263 3.77 7.48 -11.27
N ASN A 264 4.67 8.29 -11.81
CA ASN A 264 5.95 8.56 -11.17
C ASN A 264 5.77 9.51 -9.97
N PRO A 265 6.06 9.09 -8.72
CA PRO A 265 5.85 9.93 -7.53
C PRO A 265 6.82 11.12 -7.39
N LEU A 266 7.78 11.26 -8.30
CA LEU A 266 8.63 12.45 -8.36
C LEU A 266 8.01 13.56 -9.22
N THR A 267 7.25 13.18 -10.27
CA THR A 267 6.62 14.13 -11.21
C THR A 267 5.11 14.19 -11.11
N TRP A 268 4.49 13.17 -10.52
CA TRP A 268 3.04 12.94 -10.42
C TRP A 268 2.34 12.84 -11.78
N THR A 269 3.07 12.33 -12.78
CA THR A 269 2.58 12.10 -14.15
C THR A 269 2.84 10.67 -14.60
N THR A 270 2.21 10.26 -15.71
CA THR A 270 2.46 8.99 -16.39
C THR A 270 3.58 9.05 -17.41
N SER A 271 4.31 10.17 -17.48
CA SER A 271 5.46 10.34 -18.38
C SER A 271 6.56 9.31 -18.12
N GLU A 272 7.09 8.71 -19.18
CA GLU A 272 8.19 7.74 -19.13
C GLU A 272 9.57 8.42 -18.93
N SER A 273 9.62 9.75 -18.99
CA SER A 273 10.85 10.51 -18.80
C SER A 273 11.45 10.23 -17.44
N TRP A 274 12.77 10.06 -17.40
CA TRP A 274 13.51 9.89 -16.15
C TRP A 274 13.48 11.16 -15.32
N ALA A 275 13.01 11.06 -14.07
CA ALA A 275 13.06 12.15 -13.12
C ALA A 275 14.36 12.07 -12.31
N SER A 276 15.09 13.18 -12.26
CA SER A 276 16.36 13.26 -11.56
C SER A 276 16.18 13.24 -10.04
N PRO A 277 17.23 12.91 -9.27
CA PRO A 277 17.21 12.99 -7.81
C PRO A 277 16.88 14.37 -7.25
N ASP A 278 17.02 15.45 -8.03
CA ASP A 278 16.68 16.81 -7.58
C ASP A 278 15.21 16.96 -7.20
N LEU A 279 14.31 16.15 -7.79
CA LEU A 279 12.89 16.13 -7.49
C LEU A 279 12.56 15.23 -6.27
N HIS A 280 13.54 14.50 -5.78
CA HIS A 280 13.34 13.55 -4.69
C HIS A 280 13.50 14.25 -3.33
N LEU A 281 12.38 14.33 -2.60
CA LEU A 281 12.31 15.06 -1.32
C LEU A 281 12.80 14.23 -0.13
N GLY A 282 12.91 12.93 -0.29
CA GLY A 282 13.66 12.11 0.66
C GLY A 282 13.09 10.74 0.97
N ILE A 283 14.01 9.79 1.16
CA ILE A 283 13.77 8.45 1.71
C ILE A 283 13.61 8.55 3.22
N MET A 284 12.58 7.91 3.77
CA MET A 284 12.47 7.69 5.22
C MET A 284 13.43 6.58 5.66
N ASN A 285 14.40 6.94 6.48
CA ASN A 285 15.38 6.02 7.03
C ASN A 285 15.10 5.73 8.51
N GLY A 286 14.62 4.51 8.79
CA GLY A 286 14.41 4.02 10.17
C GLY A 286 13.45 4.87 11.02
N PHE A 287 12.56 5.64 10.40
CA PHE A 287 11.67 6.60 11.07
C PHE A 287 12.40 7.71 11.86
N ARG A 288 13.67 7.98 11.54
CA ARG A 288 14.53 8.95 12.26
C ARG A 288 14.97 10.11 11.38
N THR A 289 15.32 9.82 10.14
CA THR A 289 15.91 10.82 9.24
C THR A 289 15.30 10.72 7.85
N ILE A 290 15.33 11.83 7.14
CA ILE A 290 15.04 11.92 5.71
C ILE A 290 16.34 12.15 4.95
N ILE A 291 16.51 11.43 3.84
CA ILE A 291 17.68 11.59 2.95
C ILE A 291 17.17 12.10 1.61
N PRO A 292 17.20 13.42 1.39
CA PRO A 292 16.77 14.02 0.15
C PRO A 292 17.75 13.73 -0.99
N HIS A 293 17.29 13.93 -2.23
CA HIS A 293 18.10 13.83 -3.46
C HIS A 293 18.84 12.49 -3.61
N SER A 294 18.29 11.41 -3.04
CA SER A 294 18.92 10.10 -2.97
C SER A 294 18.32 9.05 -3.92
N ALA A 295 17.27 9.40 -4.67
CA ALA A 295 16.65 8.51 -5.64
C ALA A 295 16.20 9.25 -6.89
N GLY A 296 16.49 8.68 -8.07
CA GLY A 296 15.84 9.03 -9.33
C GLY A 296 14.84 7.95 -9.73
N ALA A 297 13.82 8.28 -10.53
CA ALA A 297 12.81 7.32 -10.95
C ALA A 297 12.30 7.60 -12.38
N GLY A 298 11.92 6.53 -13.10
CA GLY A 298 11.32 6.61 -14.42
C GLY A 298 10.42 5.40 -14.69
N ILE A 299 9.40 5.59 -15.50
CA ILE A 299 8.49 4.51 -15.87
C ILE A 299 9.11 3.67 -16.98
N GLU A 300 9.23 2.36 -16.76
CA GLU A 300 9.68 1.43 -17.80
C GLU A 300 8.57 1.27 -18.85
N SER A 301 8.94 1.47 -20.12
CA SER A 301 7.98 1.66 -21.22
C SER A 301 7.17 0.40 -21.54
N ALA A 302 7.77 -0.79 -21.48
CA ALA A 302 7.12 -2.02 -21.91
C ALA A 302 6.23 -2.65 -20.82
N SER A 303 6.66 -2.64 -19.55
CA SER A 303 5.95 -3.27 -18.43
C SER A 303 5.15 -2.30 -17.56
N LYS A 304 5.40 -0.98 -17.71
CA LYS A 304 4.74 0.07 -16.90
C LYS A 304 4.93 -0.14 -15.40
N ILE A 305 6.15 -0.48 -15.01
CA ILE A 305 6.62 -0.45 -13.60
C ILE A 305 7.46 0.80 -13.37
N LEU A 306 7.67 1.15 -12.12
CA LEU A 306 8.56 2.25 -11.76
C LEU A 306 9.98 1.74 -11.53
N TRP A 307 10.91 2.08 -12.42
CA TRP A 307 12.32 1.91 -12.14
C TRP A 307 12.83 2.99 -11.22
N VAL A 308 13.58 2.58 -10.21
CA VAL A 308 14.17 3.46 -9.21
C VAL A 308 15.68 3.24 -9.17
N ASP A 309 16.44 4.31 -9.21
CA ASP A 309 17.86 4.30 -8.89
C ASP A 309 18.09 5.01 -7.56
N ALA A 310 18.33 4.21 -6.51
CA ALA A 310 18.60 4.64 -5.15
C ALA A 310 19.89 3.95 -4.66
N PRO A 311 21.08 4.47 -5.02
CA PRO A 311 22.34 3.76 -4.81
C PRO A 311 22.68 3.53 -3.34
N GLY A 312 22.13 4.33 -2.44
CA GLY A 312 22.30 4.17 -0.98
C GLY A 312 21.37 3.14 -0.34
N LEU A 313 20.37 2.63 -1.08
CA LEU A 313 19.42 1.66 -0.54
C LEU A 313 20.04 0.26 -0.55
N LYS A 314 20.10 -0.35 0.61
CA LYS A 314 20.62 -1.70 0.82
C LYS A 314 19.57 -2.57 1.50
N ASP A 315 19.57 -3.85 1.19
CA ASP A 315 18.80 -4.86 1.92
C ASP A 315 19.55 -5.30 3.21
N ASP A 316 18.98 -6.25 3.93
CA ASP A 316 19.54 -6.83 5.15
C ASP A 316 20.86 -7.61 4.91
N LYS A 317 21.18 -7.91 3.64
CA LYS A 317 22.45 -8.54 3.22
C LYS A 317 23.46 -7.54 2.67
N ASP A 318 23.25 -6.24 2.88
CA ASP A 318 24.06 -5.15 2.33
C ASP A 318 24.16 -5.15 0.79
N GLN A 319 23.14 -5.71 0.11
CA GLN A 319 23.05 -5.76 -1.35
C GLN A 319 21.99 -4.78 -1.87
N LYS A 320 22.15 -4.32 -3.11
CA LYS A 320 21.12 -3.51 -3.78
C LYS A 320 19.91 -4.42 -4.07
N PRO A 321 18.74 -4.16 -3.46
CA PRO A 321 17.57 -5.00 -3.66
C PRO A 321 17.03 -4.83 -5.08
N LYS A 322 16.66 -5.94 -5.75
CA LYS A 322 16.06 -5.92 -7.09
C LYS A 322 14.59 -5.51 -7.07
N ASN A 323 13.86 -6.04 -6.11
CA ASN A 323 12.46 -5.72 -5.85
C ASN A 323 12.37 -4.72 -4.71
N LEU A 324 11.76 -3.56 -4.97
CA LEU A 324 11.65 -2.47 -4.00
C LEU A 324 10.24 -2.37 -3.38
N HIS A 325 9.42 -3.41 -3.57
CA HIS A 325 8.03 -3.42 -3.15
C HIS A 325 7.82 -3.00 -1.69
N ILE A 326 8.64 -3.50 -0.77
CA ILE A 326 8.54 -3.16 0.66
C ILE A 326 8.94 -1.71 0.96
N TYR A 327 9.62 -1.04 0.02
CA TYR A 327 10.09 0.33 0.12
C TYR A 327 9.25 1.32 -0.70
N ASP A 328 8.17 0.87 -1.37
CA ASP A 328 7.34 1.71 -2.25
C ASP A 328 6.91 3.03 -1.61
N TYR A 329 6.57 3.03 -0.31
CA TYR A 329 6.26 4.24 0.46
C TYR A 329 7.51 4.94 0.98
N ASN A 330 8.47 4.18 1.53
CA ASN A 330 9.62 4.74 2.23
C ASN A 330 10.53 5.55 1.31
N ILE A 331 10.73 5.07 0.06
CA ILE A 331 11.57 5.78 -0.92
C ILE A 331 10.98 7.16 -1.21
N PHE A 332 9.67 7.29 -1.36
CA PHE A 332 9.02 8.54 -1.75
C PHE A 332 8.25 9.20 -0.59
N TRP A 333 8.65 8.92 0.65
CA TRP A 333 7.89 9.30 1.84
C TRP A 333 7.60 10.81 1.89
N MET A 334 8.61 11.66 1.70
CA MET A 334 8.42 13.11 1.71
C MET A 334 7.69 13.62 0.46
N ASN A 335 7.91 12.98 -0.70
CA ASN A 335 7.16 13.33 -1.92
C ASN A 335 5.66 13.07 -1.74
N ILE A 336 5.29 11.93 -1.13
CA ILE A 336 3.89 11.60 -0.83
C ILE A 336 3.33 12.60 0.18
N ARG A 337 4.04 12.86 1.29
CA ARG A 337 3.58 13.78 2.34
C ARG A 337 3.27 15.17 1.81
N GLN A 338 4.16 15.74 1.01
CA GLN A 338 3.93 17.06 0.39
C GLN A 338 2.79 17.02 -0.64
N ASN A 339 2.71 15.96 -1.45
CA ASN A 339 1.67 15.82 -2.45
C ASN A 339 0.27 15.69 -1.82
N VAL A 340 0.15 14.98 -0.71
CA VAL A 340 -1.11 14.88 0.06
C VAL A 340 -1.60 16.26 0.46
N LYS A 341 -0.72 17.09 1.04
CA LYS A 341 -1.06 18.46 1.40
C LYS A 341 -1.48 19.29 0.19
N LEU A 342 -0.69 19.25 -0.89
CA LEU A 342 -0.97 19.98 -2.13
C LEU A 342 -2.34 19.63 -2.70
N ARG A 343 -2.68 18.34 -2.78
CA ARG A 343 -3.97 17.89 -3.31
C ARG A 343 -5.15 18.27 -2.40
N ILE A 344 -4.96 18.28 -1.08
CA ILE A 344 -6.00 18.77 -0.15
C ILE A 344 -6.23 20.27 -0.36
N ASP A 345 -5.16 21.07 -0.46
CA ASP A 345 -5.26 22.50 -0.76
C ASP A 345 -5.98 22.75 -2.10
N ALA A 346 -5.59 22.00 -3.15
CA ALA A 346 -6.25 22.09 -4.46
C ALA A 346 -7.71 21.64 -4.44
N TYR A 347 -8.06 20.66 -3.61
CA TYR A 347 -9.45 20.22 -3.43
C TYR A 347 -10.31 21.36 -2.87
N TYR A 348 -9.84 22.02 -1.82
CA TYR A 348 -10.59 23.13 -1.20
C TYR A 348 -10.62 24.40 -2.08
N ALA A 349 -9.61 24.63 -2.91
CA ALA A 349 -9.59 25.74 -3.84
C ALA A 349 -10.64 25.61 -4.96
N LYS A 350 -11.21 24.43 -5.19
CA LYS A 350 -12.26 24.15 -6.20
C LYS A 350 -13.68 24.15 -5.63
N GLN A 351 -13.83 24.27 -4.31
CA GLN A 351 -15.14 24.34 -3.63
C GLN A 351 -15.66 25.78 -3.57
#